data_2172f58d9c38135b2804cf81b18a1e42
#
_entry.id   2172f58d9c38135b2804cf81b18a1e42
#
_cell.length_a   1.000
_cell.length_b   1.000
_cell.length_c   1.000
_cell.angle_alpha   90.00
_cell.angle_beta   90.00
_cell.angle_gamma   90.00
#
_symmetry.space_group_name_H-M   'P 1'
#
loop_
_entity.id
_entity.type
_entity.pdbx_description
1 polymer ?
#
loop_
_entity_poly.entity_id
_entity_poly.type
_entity_poly.pdbx_seq_one_letter_code
_entity_poly.pdbx_strand_id
1 'polypeptide(L)'
;KYIRDTFQKEFGRALMLERISAPLFVQKSSGLNDNLNGVEKPVSFQINCFENDDIEVVHSLAKWKRMALKKYGFGVREGLYTNMNAIRKDEEVDNLHSYYVDQWDWERVIEKEDRNITTLKNHVKKIFKVIKHMEHEVWYKYPQAVNHLPDEIFFITTQELLDMYPNMNAKERENAITKEHGCVFVMQIGDKLSNNEKHDGRAPDYDDWTLNGDILFWYEPLQSALEISSMGIRVDEDTLLEQLKKENCLERCELPFHKAILNKELPYTLGGGIGQSRLCMLLLKKAHIGEVQASLWPEDMVDTCLKNNIQIL
;
A
#
# COMPACT_ATOMS: atom_id res chain seq x y z
N LYS A 1 6.17 -18.45 6.34
CA LYS A 1 7.58 -18.02 6.42
C LYS A 1 8.27 -18.09 5.05
N TYR A 2 8.32 -19.26 4.37
CA TYR A 2 9.01 -19.41 3.09
C TYR A 2 8.65 -18.34 2.06
N ILE A 3 7.36 -18.07 1.84
CA ILE A 3 6.90 -17.05 0.89
C ILE A 3 7.46 -15.68 1.26
N ARG A 4 7.35 -15.28 2.52
CA ARG A 4 7.82 -13.96 2.98
C ARG A 4 9.33 -13.81 2.82
N ASP A 5 10.11 -14.83 3.21
CA ASP A 5 11.57 -14.79 3.14
C ASP A 5 12.08 -14.77 1.68
N THR A 6 11.43 -15.53 0.79
CA THR A 6 11.80 -15.55 -0.63
C THR A 6 11.39 -14.28 -1.33
N PHE A 7 10.12 -13.82 -1.14
CA PHE A 7 9.63 -12.62 -1.79
C PHE A 7 10.47 -11.39 -1.43
N GLN A 8 10.72 -11.12 -0.15
CA GLN A 8 11.49 -9.93 0.26
C GLN A 8 12.88 -9.89 -0.36
N LYS A 9 13.52 -11.04 -0.54
CA LYS A 9 14.84 -11.16 -1.17
C LYS A 9 14.78 -10.84 -2.67
N GLU A 10 13.86 -11.46 -3.40
CA GLU A 10 13.71 -11.24 -4.84
C GLU A 10 13.19 -9.81 -5.14
N PHE A 11 12.29 -9.30 -4.31
CA PHE A 11 11.79 -7.93 -4.38
C PHE A 11 12.89 -6.88 -4.16
N GLY A 12 13.68 -7.05 -3.09
CA GLY A 12 14.83 -6.17 -2.82
C GLY A 12 15.83 -6.14 -3.98
N ARG A 13 16.12 -7.31 -4.59
CA ARG A 13 16.99 -7.40 -5.77
C ARG A 13 16.39 -6.73 -7.00
N ALA A 14 15.11 -6.99 -7.31
CA ALA A 14 14.45 -6.49 -8.51
C ALA A 14 14.36 -4.95 -8.56
N LEU A 15 14.22 -4.32 -7.39
CA LEU A 15 14.11 -2.87 -7.26
C LEU A 15 15.36 -2.19 -6.70
N MET A 16 16.45 -2.94 -6.43
CA MET A 16 17.69 -2.44 -5.80
C MET A 16 17.38 -1.73 -4.47
N LEU A 17 16.76 -2.45 -3.55
CA LEU A 17 16.36 -1.94 -2.24
C LEU A 17 17.18 -2.61 -1.14
N GLU A 18 17.65 -1.81 -0.20
CA GLU A 18 18.28 -2.29 1.03
C GLU A 18 17.24 -2.44 2.15
N ARG A 19 17.36 -3.52 2.91
CA ARG A 19 16.51 -3.72 4.08
C ARG A 19 16.99 -2.89 5.24
N ILE A 20 16.09 -2.07 5.80
CA ILE A 20 16.38 -1.28 7.00
C ILE A 20 15.37 -1.55 8.12
N SER A 21 15.70 -1.12 9.34
CA SER A 21 14.75 -1.06 10.45
C SER A 21 13.96 0.24 10.41
N ALA A 22 12.68 0.17 10.73
CA ALA A 22 11.78 1.31 10.81
C ALA A 22 11.12 1.39 12.20
N PRO A 23 10.64 2.57 12.61
CA PRO A 23 9.93 2.73 13.87
C PRO A 23 8.54 2.08 13.80
N LEU A 24 8.08 1.54 14.93
CA LEU A 24 6.70 1.10 15.12
C LEU A 24 5.77 2.30 15.42
N PHE A 25 6.32 3.38 15.95
CA PHE A 25 5.59 4.58 16.37
C PHE A 25 6.42 5.85 16.12
N VAL A 26 5.73 6.96 15.98
CA VAL A 26 6.32 8.29 15.70
C VAL A 26 5.66 9.34 16.58
N GLN A 27 6.33 10.48 16.74
CA GLN A 27 5.75 11.66 17.38
C GLN A 27 4.68 12.27 16.46
N LYS A 28 3.53 12.60 17.00
CA LYS A 28 2.42 13.23 16.27
C LYS A 28 2.85 14.57 15.65
N SER A 29 3.59 15.37 16.40
CA SER A 29 4.11 16.68 15.94
C SER A 29 5.05 16.59 14.75
N SER A 30 5.64 15.43 14.48
CA SER A 30 6.52 15.21 13.32
C SER A 30 5.79 15.27 11.97
N GLY A 31 4.47 15.01 11.95
CA GLY A 31 3.68 14.87 10.73
C GLY A 31 4.00 13.63 9.90
N LEU A 32 4.73 12.67 10.47
CA LEU A 32 5.19 11.47 9.73
C LEU A 32 4.17 10.34 9.69
N ASN A 33 3.18 10.34 10.60
CA ASN A 33 2.14 9.31 10.53
C ASN A 33 1.19 9.53 9.34
N ASP A 34 0.59 8.46 8.88
CA ASP A 34 -0.43 8.48 7.84
C ASP A 34 -1.80 8.73 8.49
N ASN A 35 -2.55 9.68 7.95
CA ASN A 35 -3.90 9.96 8.39
C ASN A 35 -4.96 9.12 7.64
N LEU A 36 -4.54 8.21 6.77
CA LEU A 36 -5.42 7.40 5.92
C LEU A 36 -6.46 8.28 5.22
N ASN A 37 -7.75 7.99 5.42
CA ASN A 37 -8.86 8.80 4.89
C ASN A 37 -9.17 10.04 5.75
N GLY A 38 -8.44 10.25 6.87
CA GLY A 38 -8.65 11.36 7.80
C GLY A 38 -9.74 11.12 8.85
N VAL A 39 -10.37 9.97 8.85
CA VAL A 39 -11.41 9.55 9.81
C VAL A 39 -10.83 8.64 10.88
N GLU A 40 -9.94 7.74 10.51
CA GLU A 40 -9.29 6.78 11.38
C GLU A 40 -8.36 7.47 12.37
N LYS A 41 -8.38 6.99 13.60
CA LYS A 41 -7.53 7.51 14.68
C LYS A 41 -6.43 6.49 14.99
N PRO A 42 -5.15 6.92 15.05
CA PRO A 42 -4.08 6.03 15.45
C PRO A 42 -4.22 5.59 16.92
N VAL A 43 -3.61 4.47 17.24
CA VAL A 43 -3.36 4.12 18.64
C VAL A 43 -2.29 5.08 19.15
N SER A 44 -2.61 5.87 20.17
CA SER A 44 -1.70 6.85 20.76
C SER A 44 -1.46 6.60 22.25
N PHE A 45 -0.29 6.98 22.69
CA PHE A 45 0.15 6.88 24.08
C PHE A 45 1.18 7.97 24.38
N GLN A 46 1.51 8.14 25.66
CA GLN A 46 2.50 9.13 26.10
C GLN A 46 3.77 8.45 26.60
N ILE A 47 4.90 9.10 26.39
CA ILE A 47 6.21 8.71 26.92
C ILE A 47 6.72 9.89 27.78
N ASN A 48 7.15 9.61 29.00
CA ASN A 48 7.50 10.64 29.98
C ASN A 48 8.54 11.70 29.50
N CYS A 49 9.45 11.32 28.61
CA CYS A 49 10.46 12.27 28.07
C CYS A 49 9.96 13.12 26.91
N PHE A 50 8.75 12.90 26.41
CA PHE A 50 8.11 13.68 25.35
C PHE A 50 6.85 14.36 25.90
N GLU A 51 7.03 15.17 26.95
CA GLU A 51 5.95 15.91 27.58
C GLU A 51 5.24 16.78 26.53
N ASN A 52 3.89 16.72 26.49
CA ASN A 52 3.02 17.46 25.58
C ASN A 52 3.04 17.04 24.09
N ASP A 53 3.60 15.88 23.74
CA ASP A 53 3.50 15.33 22.40
C ASP A 53 3.00 13.88 22.46
N ASP A 54 1.95 13.57 21.73
CA ASP A 54 1.42 12.22 21.62
C ASP A 54 2.35 11.38 20.73
N ILE A 55 2.56 10.13 21.12
CA ILE A 55 3.25 9.12 20.34
C ILE A 55 2.19 8.24 19.68
N GLU A 56 2.28 8.07 18.39
CA GLU A 56 1.30 7.34 17.60
C GLU A 56 1.93 6.10 16.98
N VAL A 57 1.27 4.94 17.13
CA VAL A 57 1.60 3.74 16.34
C VAL A 57 1.31 4.07 14.87
N VAL A 58 2.24 3.72 13.98
CA VAL A 58 2.11 4.07 12.58
C VAL A 58 0.92 3.38 11.90
N HIS A 59 0.22 4.11 11.04
CA HIS A 59 -0.73 3.55 10.09
C HIS A 59 -0.06 3.15 8.77
N SER A 60 0.97 3.89 8.36
CA SER A 60 1.92 3.56 7.29
C SER A 60 3.25 4.29 7.50
N LEU A 61 4.27 3.89 6.75
CA LEU A 61 5.59 4.52 6.79
C LEU A 61 5.86 5.38 5.53
N ALA A 62 4.84 5.71 4.75
CA ALA A 62 4.99 6.41 3.48
C ALA A 62 5.85 7.69 3.61
N LYS A 63 5.54 8.53 4.59
CA LYS A 63 6.27 9.78 4.84
C LYS A 63 7.64 9.54 5.50
N TRP A 64 7.69 8.64 6.46
CA TRP A 64 8.92 8.32 7.18
C TRP A 64 10.02 7.77 6.24
N LYS A 65 9.68 6.90 5.29
CA LYS A 65 10.63 6.31 4.35
C LYS A 65 11.37 7.37 3.53
N ARG A 66 10.66 8.39 3.05
CA ARG A 66 11.26 9.49 2.29
C ARG A 66 12.26 10.30 3.12
N MET A 67 11.93 10.54 4.40
CA MET A 67 12.88 11.14 5.36
C MET A 67 14.09 10.24 5.62
N ALA A 68 13.86 8.94 5.74
CA ALA A 68 14.92 7.95 5.98
C ALA A 68 15.92 7.90 4.81
N LEU A 69 15.46 7.94 3.55
CA LEU A 69 16.33 8.01 2.38
C LEU A 69 17.30 9.18 2.44
N LYS A 70 16.81 10.39 2.78
CA LYS A 70 17.66 11.56 2.98
C LYS A 70 18.63 11.34 4.15
N LYS A 71 18.10 10.91 5.30
CA LYS A 71 18.89 10.76 6.53
C LYS A 71 20.04 9.76 6.37
N TYR A 72 19.83 8.69 5.61
CA TYR A 72 20.81 7.62 5.41
C TYR A 72 21.66 7.81 4.14
N GLY A 73 21.43 8.89 3.38
CA GLY A 73 22.26 9.28 2.24
C GLY A 73 22.08 8.38 1.00
N PHE A 74 20.88 7.84 0.77
CA PHE A 74 20.58 7.09 -0.44
C PHE A 74 20.66 7.98 -1.69
N GLY A 75 21.35 7.48 -2.71
CA GLY A 75 21.48 8.14 -4.01
C GLY A 75 20.35 7.77 -4.98
N VAL A 76 20.38 8.44 -6.14
CA VAL A 76 19.44 8.16 -7.23
C VAL A 76 19.51 6.70 -7.68
N ARG A 77 18.36 6.08 -7.86
CA ARG A 77 18.15 4.64 -8.18
C ARG A 77 18.44 3.67 -7.04
N GLU A 78 18.84 4.16 -5.88
CA GLU A 78 18.90 3.40 -4.64
C GLU A 78 17.58 3.52 -3.88
N GLY A 79 17.34 2.59 -2.98
CA GLY A 79 16.13 2.60 -2.18
C GLY A 79 16.19 1.68 -0.97
N LEU A 80 15.17 1.74 -0.18
CA LEU A 80 15.02 0.96 1.03
C LEU A 80 13.70 0.18 1.06
N TYR A 81 13.65 -0.89 1.83
CA TYR A 81 12.40 -1.50 2.26
C TYR A 81 12.50 -1.91 3.73
N THR A 82 11.35 -2.04 4.36
CA THR A 82 11.24 -2.47 5.75
C THR A 82 10.01 -3.35 5.93
N ASN A 83 10.02 -4.16 6.99
CA ASN A 83 8.82 -4.85 7.47
C ASN A 83 8.06 -3.87 8.36
N MET A 84 7.00 -3.28 7.83
CA MET A 84 6.09 -2.40 8.57
C MET A 84 5.03 -3.23 9.28
N ASN A 85 4.78 -2.88 10.53
CA ASN A 85 3.65 -3.38 11.31
C ASN A 85 2.81 -2.17 11.74
N ALA A 86 1.52 -2.23 11.50
CA ALA A 86 0.59 -1.16 11.86
C ALA A 86 -0.62 -1.72 12.61
N ILE A 87 -1.28 -0.85 13.37
CA ILE A 87 -2.54 -1.16 14.05
C ILE A 87 -3.58 -0.18 13.54
N ARG A 88 -4.63 -0.70 12.91
CA ARG A 88 -5.81 0.04 12.47
C ARG A 88 -6.98 -0.34 13.36
N LYS A 89 -7.07 0.29 14.52
CA LYS A 89 -8.04 -0.07 15.56
C LYS A 89 -9.52 0.15 15.20
N ASP A 90 -9.75 1.02 14.22
CA ASP A 90 -11.09 1.38 13.75
C ASP A 90 -11.46 0.61 12.45
N GLU A 91 -10.64 -0.40 12.05
CA GLU A 91 -10.89 -1.23 10.87
C GLU A 91 -12.12 -2.12 11.05
N GLU A 92 -12.93 -2.23 10.03
CA GLU A 92 -13.99 -3.23 9.95
C GLU A 92 -13.39 -4.55 9.44
N VAL A 93 -13.27 -5.52 10.35
CA VAL A 93 -12.62 -6.80 10.04
C VAL A 93 -13.52 -7.70 9.21
N ASP A 94 -12.93 -8.32 8.20
CA ASP A 94 -13.58 -9.28 7.31
C ASP A 94 -12.57 -10.35 6.83
N ASN A 95 -12.88 -11.02 5.73
CA ASN A 95 -11.97 -12.03 5.17
C ASN A 95 -10.61 -11.46 4.72
N LEU A 96 -10.52 -10.17 4.42
CA LEU A 96 -9.34 -9.48 3.86
C LEU A 96 -8.74 -8.44 4.79
N HIS A 97 -9.51 -7.95 5.78
CA HIS A 97 -9.14 -6.86 6.67
C HIS A 97 -8.94 -7.35 8.11
N SER A 98 -7.92 -6.82 8.76
CA SER A 98 -7.53 -7.12 10.14
C SER A 98 -7.10 -5.84 10.85
N TYR A 99 -7.24 -5.79 12.15
CA TYR A 99 -6.68 -4.72 12.98
C TYR A 99 -5.16 -4.61 12.87
N TYR A 100 -4.49 -5.71 12.55
CA TYR A 100 -3.05 -5.78 12.35
C TYR A 100 -2.72 -5.79 10.85
N VAL A 101 -1.88 -4.85 10.42
CA VAL A 101 -1.43 -4.72 9.02
C VAL A 101 0.07 -4.96 8.96
N ASP A 102 0.48 -5.86 8.07
CA ASP A 102 1.88 -6.17 7.79
C ASP A 102 2.21 -5.91 6.31
N GLN A 103 3.20 -5.07 6.06
CA GLN A 103 3.62 -4.72 4.69
C GLN A 103 5.13 -4.81 4.52
N TRP A 104 5.60 -5.12 3.31
CA TRP A 104 6.90 -4.65 2.84
C TRP A 104 6.67 -3.22 2.35
N ASP A 105 7.09 -2.29 3.17
CA ASP A 105 6.98 -0.88 2.89
C ASP A 105 8.29 -0.41 2.27
N TRP A 106 8.26 0.20 1.08
CA TRP A 106 9.43 0.48 0.29
C TRP A 106 9.43 1.87 -0.31
N GLU A 107 10.63 2.41 -0.59
CA GLU A 107 10.80 3.73 -1.18
C GLU A 107 12.11 3.76 -1.96
N ARG A 108 12.11 4.41 -3.13
CA ARG A 108 13.27 4.52 -4.01
C ARG A 108 13.45 5.95 -4.51
N VAL A 109 14.71 6.43 -4.52
CA VAL A 109 15.06 7.75 -5.07
C VAL A 109 15.01 7.71 -6.59
N ILE A 110 14.38 8.73 -7.18
CA ILE A 110 14.28 8.95 -8.62
C ILE A 110 14.75 10.37 -8.97
N GLU A 111 15.04 10.63 -10.23
CA GLU A 111 15.27 12.01 -10.71
C GLU A 111 13.92 12.74 -10.88
N LYS A 112 13.96 14.06 -10.95
CA LYS A 112 12.76 14.87 -11.17
C LYS A 112 12.09 14.52 -12.52
N GLU A 113 12.88 14.27 -13.54
CA GLU A 113 12.46 13.89 -14.89
C GLU A 113 11.78 12.52 -14.95
N ASP A 114 12.09 11.65 -13.97
CA ASP A 114 11.47 10.33 -13.81
C ASP A 114 10.05 10.39 -13.21
N ARG A 115 9.58 11.58 -12.79
CA ARG A 115 8.21 11.78 -12.31
C ARG A 115 7.21 11.74 -13.46
N ASN A 116 6.94 10.54 -13.97
CA ASN A 116 6.03 10.32 -15.09
C ASN A 116 5.40 8.92 -15.05
N ILE A 117 4.30 8.78 -15.81
CA ILE A 117 3.51 7.53 -15.86
C ILE A 117 4.30 6.32 -16.38
N THR A 118 5.27 6.54 -17.25
CA THR A 118 6.11 5.47 -17.81
C THR A 118 7.00 4.88 -16.72
N THR A 119 7.61 5.70 -15.89
CA THR A 119 8.40 5.28 -14.74
C THR A 119 7.55 4.49 -13.76
N LEU A 120 6.35 4.98 -13.43
CA LEU A 120 5.41 4.27 -12.55
C LEU A 120 5.08 2.87 -13.12
N LYS A 121 4.60 2.80 -14.37
CA LYS A 121 4.24 1.54 -15.04
C LYS A 121 5.42 0.54 -15.08
N ASN A 122 6.63 1.02 -15.30
CA ASN A 122 7.82 0.17 -15.33
C ASN A 122 8.12 -0.46 -13.95
N HIS A 123 7.89 0.27 -12.85
CA HIS A 123 8.07 -0.28 -11.51
C HIS A 123 6.96 -1.27 -11.14
N VAL A 124 5.72 -0.96 -11.50
CA VAL A 124 4.58 -1.89 -11.36
C VAL A 124 4.87 -3.20 -12.08
N LYS A 125 5.34 -3.17 -13.33
CA LYS A 125 5.70 -4.37 -14.08
C LYS A 125 6.82 -5.18 -13.42
N LYS A 126 7.80 -4.52 -12.77
CA LYS A 126 8.86 -5.22 -12.03
C LYS A 126 8.29 -5.94 -10.81
N ILE A 127 7.41 -5.28 -10.03
CA ILE A 127 6.75 -5.88 -8.87
C ILE A 127 5.88 -7.07 -9.30
N PHE A 128 5.08 -6.88 -10.34
CA PHE A 128 4.25 -7.95 -10.91
C PHE A 128 5.08 -9.17 -11.31
N LYS A 129 6.24 -8.98 -11.96
CA LYS A 129 7.15 -10.08 -12.33
C LYS A 129 7.68 -10.83 -11.10
N VAL A 130 7.97 -10.14 -10.01
CA VAL A 130 8.38 -10.79 -8.75
C VAL A 130 7.23 -11.62 -8.17
N ILE A 131 6.01 -11.09 -8.16
CA ILE A 131 4.82 -11.83 -7.70
C ILE A 131 4.59 -13.07 -8.58
N LYS A 132 4.71 -12.93 -9.91
CA LYS A 132 4.59 -14.05 -10.86
C LYS A 132 5.70 -15.09 -10.66
N HIS A 133 6.92 -14.67 -10.37
CA HIS A 133 8.01 -15.60 -10.02
C HIS A 133 7.68 -16.37 -8.73
N MET A 134 7.09 -15.73 -7.73
CA MET A 134 6.68 -16.40 -6.49
C MET A 134 5.61 -17.47 -6.71
N GLU A 135 4.76 -17.33 -7.71
CA GLU A 135 3.81 -18.38 -8.11
C GLU A 135 4.54 -19.68 -8.42
N HIS A 136 5.61 -19.62 -9.24
CA HIS A 136 6.45 -20.78 -9.58
C HIS A 136 7.19 -21.35 -8.37
N GLU A 137 7.76 -20.48 -7.52
CA GLU A 137 8.46 -20.88 -6.30
C GLU A 137 7.55 -21.63 -5.32
N VAL A 138 6.32 -21.15 -5.16
CA VAL A 138 5.32 -21.78 -4.29
C VAL A 138 4.85 -23.10 -4.89
N TRP A 139 4.55 -23.16 -6.19
CA TRP A 139 4.16 -24.39 -6.86
C TRP A 139 5.26 -25.45 -6.80
N TYR A 140 6.52 -25.09 -7.05
CA TYR A 140 7.64 -26.02 -6.97
C TYR A 140 7.77 -26.66 -5.59
N LYS A 141 7.60 -25.87 -4.53
CA LYS A 141 7.73 -26.34 -3.15
C LYS A 141 6.45 -26.99 -2.60
N TYR A 142 5.31 -26.54 -3.04
CA TYR A 142 3.98 -26.99 -2.61
C TYR A 142 3.08 -27.22 -3.82
N PRO A 143 3.24 -28.36 -4.53
CA PRO A 143 2.52 -28.62 -5.79
C PRO A 143 0.99 -28.56 -5.70
N GLN A 144 0.43 -28.70 -4.49
CA GLN A 144 -1.01 -28.57 -4.26
C GLN A 144 -1.50 -27.11 -4.27
N ALA A 145 -0.60 -26.12 -4.11
CA ALA A 145 -0.94 -24.70 -4.15
C ALA A 145 -0.83 -24.19 -5.60
N VAL A 146 -1.70 -24.68 -6.49
CA VAL A 146 -1.71 -24.26 -7.89
C VAL A 146 -2.42 -22.92 -8.01
N ASN A 147 -1.72 -21.92 -8.54
CA ASN A 147 -2.27 -20.66 -9.02
C ASN A 147 -2.16 -20.58 -10.54
N HIS A 148 -2.93 -19.68 -11.14
CA HIS A 148 -2.83 -19.32 -12.55
C HIS A 148 -2.94 -17.79 -12.64
N LEU A 149 -1.90 -17.10 -12.13
CA LEU A 149 -1.82 -15.65 -12.28
C LEU A 149 -1.63 -15.30 -13.77
N PRO A 150 -2.21 -14.19 -14.25
CA PRO A 150 -2.07 -13.78 -15.65
C PRO A 150 -0.60 -13.54 -16.02
N ASP A 151 -0.29 -13.53 -17.31
CA ASP A 151 1.07 -13.30 -17.79
C ASP A 151 1.44 -11.83 -17.83
N GLU A 152 0.44 -10.95 -17.88
CA GLU A 152 0.62 -9.51 -17.94
C GLU A 152 -0.33 -8.80 -16.98
N ILE A 153 0.05 -7.60 -16.54
CA ILE A 153 -0.78 -6.71 -15.76
C ILE A 153 -1.43 -5.67 -16.69
N PHE A 154 -2.73 -5.51 -16.57
CA PHE A 154 -3.50 -4.52 -17.31
C PHE A 154 -3.45 -3.15 -16.59
N PHE A 155 -3.41 -2.05 -17.35
CA PHE A 155 -3.35 -0.69 -16.79
C PHE A 155 -4.58 0.10 -17.20
N ILE A 156 -5.27 0.70 -16.23
CA ILE A 156 -6.46 1.52 -16.46
C ILE A 156 -6.50 2.65 -15.42
N THR A 157 -7.05 3.80 -15.80
CA THR A 157 -7.29 4.91 -14.88
C THR A 157 -8.66 4.78 -14.23
N THR A 158 -8.84 5.42 -13.08
CA THR A 158 -10.14 5.48 -12.40
C THR A 158 -11.22 6.16 -13.24
N GLN A 159 -10.85 7.15 -14.08
CA GLN A 159 -11.78 7.79 -15.01
C GLN A 159 -12.22 6.85 -16.13
N GLU A 160 -11.28 6.12 -16.75
CA GLU A 160 -11.61 5.10 -17.76
C GLU A 160 -12.54 4.02 -17.19
N LEU A 161 -12.33 3.60 -15.91
CA LEU A 161 -13.24 2.68 -15.23
C LEU A 161 -14.65 3.25 -15.04
N LEU A 162 -14.76 4.53 -14.68
CA LEU A 162 -16.06 5.21 -14.58
C LEU A 162 -16.75 5.26 -15.94
N ASP A 163 -16.01 5.57 -16.99
CA ASP A 163 -16.55 5.69 -18.35
C ASP A 163 -17.01 4.33 -18.91
N MET A 164 -16.29 3.24 -18.57
CA MET A 164 -16.66 1.86 -18.96
C MET A 164 -17.88 1.35 -18.18
N TYR A 165 -17.96 1.67 -16.89
CA TYR A 165 -18.98 1.14 -15.97
C TYR A 165 -19.68 2.27 -15.18
N PRO A 166 -20.42 3.17 -15.85
CA PRO A 166 -20.95 4.39 -15.22
C PRO A 166 -22.00 4.13 -14.11
N ASN A 167 -22.65 2.98 -14.15
CA ASN A 167 -23.71 2.60 -13.19
C ASN A 167 -23.19 1.75 -12.02
N MET A 168 -21.90 1.43 -11.97
CA MET A 168 -21.29 0.64 -10.91
C MET A 168 -20.60 1.56 -9.90
N ASN A 169 -20.57 1.17 -8.64
CA ASN A 169 -19.72 1.82 -7.64
C ASN A 169 -18.24 1.45 -7.86
N ALA A 170 -17.32 2.10 -7.14
CA ALA A 170 -15.88 1.90 -7.32
C ALA A 170 -15.47 0.43 -7.15
N LYS A 171 -15.97 -0.24 -6.11
CA LYS A 171 -15.64 -1.65 -5.84
C LYS A 171 -16.19 -2.61 -6.89
N GLU A 172 -17.38 -2.35 -7.40
CA GLU A 172 -17.96 -3.12 -8.49
C GLU A 172 -17.15 -2.97 -9.80
N ARG A 173 -16.66 -1.74 -10.10
CA ARG A 173 -15.78 -1.48 -11.25
C ARG A 173 -14.47 -2.24 -11.13
N GLU A 174 -13.82 -2.21 -9.95
CA GLU A 174 -12.61 -2.97 -9.68
C GLU A 174 -12.83 -4.47 -9.86
N ASN A 175 -13.91 -5.01 -9.31
CA ASN A 175 -14.26 -6.41 -9.46
C ASN A 175 -14.47 -6.80 -10.92
N ALA A 176 -15.20 -5.99 -11.70
CA ALA A 176 -15.49 -6.26 -13.09
C ALA A 176 -14.21 -6.30 -13.94
N ILE A 177 -13.38 -5.27 -13.88
CA ILE A 177 -12.16 -5.18 -14.69
C ILE A 177 -11.10 -6.19 -14.26
N THR A 178 -10.99 -6.45 -12.94
CA THR A 178 -10.01 -7.42 -12.42
C THR A 178 -10.42 -8.85 -12.76
N LYS A 179 -11.73 -9.14 -12.78
CA LYS A 179 -12.26 -10.43 -13.26
C LYS A 179 -11.94 -10.68 -14.73
N GLU A 180 -12.01 -9.63 -15.56
CA GLU A 180 -11.75 -9.73 -17.00
C GLU A 180 -10.26 -9.97 -17.29
N HIS A 181 -9.36 -9.26 -16.61
CA HIS A 181 -7.93 -9.26 -16.90
C HIS A 181 -7.08 -10.10 -15.94
N GLY A 182 -7.64 -10.57 -14.83
CA GLY A 182 -6.93 -11.34 -13.80
C GLY A 182 -5.99 -10.53 -12.90
N CYS A 183 -5.30 -9.52 -13.43
CA CYS A 183 -4.48 -8.56 -12.67
C CYS A 183 -4.52 -7.18 -13.33
N VAL A 184 -4.79 -6.16 -12.53
CA VAL A 184 -4.96 -4.78 -12.99
C VAL A 184 -4.18 -3.82 -12.10
N PHE A 185 -3.61 -2.78 -12.70
CA PHE A 185 -3.14 -1.61 -11.98
C PHE A 185 -4.11 -0.46 -12.23
N VAL A 186 -4.92 -0.13 -11.23
CA VAL A 186 -5.88 0.98 -11.25
C VAL A 186 -5.15 2.25 -10.87
N MET A 187 -5.09 3.22 -11.81
CA MET A 187 -4.27 4.43 -11.69
C MET A 187 -5.10 5.67 -11.35
N GLN A 188 -4.43 6.70 -10.83
CA GLN A 188 -4.96 8.05 -10.62
C GLN A 188 -6.10 8.07 -9.60
N ILE A 189 -5.77 7.57 -8.39
CA ILE A 189 -6.66 7.52 -7.24
C ILE A 189 -6.45 8.77 -6.36
N GLY A 190 -7.52 9.39 -5.90
CA GLY A 190 -7.50 10.47 -4.91
C GLY A 190 -8.27 11.72 -5.32
N ASP A 191 -8.24 12.11 -6.58
CA ASP A 191 -9.01 13.26 -7.06
C ASP A 191 -10.46 12.87 -7.45
N LYS A 192 -11.31 13.87 -7.62
CA LYS A 192 -12.69 13.70 -8.09
C LYS A 192 -12.71 13.35 -9.57
N LEU A 193 -13.57 12.42 -9.92
CA LEU A 193 -13.86 12.04 -11.30
C LEU A 193 -14.89 12.98 -11.93
N SER A 194 -15.19 12.76 -13.20
CA SER A 194 -16.15 13.58 -13.97
C SER A 194 -17.56 13.64 -13.39
N ASN A 195 -17.94 12.67 -12.53
CA ASN A 195 -19.19 12.63 -11.78
C ASN A 195 -19.11 13.36 -10.41
N ASN A 196 -18.01 14.05 -10.10
CA ASN A 196 -17.71 14.71 -8.82
C ASN A 196 -17.52 13.78 -7.61
N GLU A 197 -17.45 12.48 -7.80
CA GLU A 197 -17.13 11.49 -6.77
C GLU A 197 -15.67 11.07 -6.87
N LYS A 198 -15.06 10.68 -5.75
CA LYS A 198 -13.76 10.02 -5.76
C LYS A 198 -13.95 8.53 -6.06
N HIS A 199 -12.98 7.92 -6.73
CA HIS A 199 -12.94 6.47 -6.86
C HIS A 199 -12.69 5.83 -5.49
N ASP A 200 -11.66 6.32 -4.80
CA ASP A 200 -11.32 5.93 -3.42
C ASP A 200 -10.61 7.09 -2.71
N GLY A 201 -10.51 7.01 -1.37
CA GLY A 201 -9.76 7.93 -0.55
C GLY A 201 -8.25 7.76 -0.75
N ARG A 202 -7.53 8.89 -0.74
CA ARG A 202 -6.07 8.89 -0.74
C ARG A 202 -5.57 10.11 0.01
N ALA A 203 -4.66 9.90 0.97
CA ALA A 203 -4.05 11.01 1.70
C ALA A 203 -3.37 11.99 0.73
N PRO A 204 -3.48 13.32 0.97
CA PRO A 204 -3.00 14.33 0.03
C PRO A 204 -1.49 14.58 0.12
N ASP A 205 -0.77 13.98 1.05
CA ASP A 205 0.54 14.43 1.48
C ASP A 205 1.69 13.44 1.26
N TYR A 206 1.46 12.37 0.48
CA TYR A 206 2.56 11.51 0.07
C TYR A 206 2.52 11.05 -1.39
N ASP A 207 1.42 10.51 -1.92
CA ASP A 207 1.32 10.14 -3.34
C ASP A 207 0.81 11.29 -4.20
N ASP A 208 1.44 11.50 -5.36
CA ASP A 208 0.88 12.32 -6.43
C ASP A 208 -0.32 11.58 -7.03
N TRP A 209 -1.52 12.14 -6.92
CA TRP A 209 -2.75 11.49 -7.35
C TRP A 209 -2.83 11.22 -8.85
N THR A 210 -2.00 11.91 -9.64
CA THR A 210 -1.89 11.66 -11.08
C THR A 210 -0.90 10.55 -11.41
N LEU A 211 -0.08 10.12 -10.45
CA LEU A 211 1.05 9.20 -10.61
C LEU A 211 1.05 8.09 -9.54
N ASN A 212 -0.12 7.62 -9.15
CA ASN A 212 -0.31 6.54 -8.18
C ASN A 212 -1.24 5.46 -8.71
N GLY A 213 -1.43 4.42 -7.93
CA GLY A 213 -2.43 3.39 -8.18
C GLY A 213 -2.23 2.14 -7.31
N ASP A 214 -3.14 1.19 -7.50
CA ASP A 214 -3.20 -0.04 -6.75
C ASP A 214 -3.12 -1.28 -7.66
N ILE A 215 -2.35 -2.29 -7.24
CA ILE A 215 -2.26 -3.58 -7.91
C ILE A 215 -3.36 -4.48 -7.33
N LEU A 216 -4.31 -4.85 -8.16
CA LEU A 216 -5.44 -5.73 -7.84
C LEU A 216 -5.30 -7.05 -8.59
N PHE A 217 -5.52 -8.15 -7.90
CA PHE A 217 -5.65 -9.48 -8.50
C PHE A 217 -7.08 -9.99 -8.36
N TRP A 218 -7.62 -10.64 -9.39
CA TRP A 218 -8.86 -11.40 -9.24
C TRP A 218 -8.64 -12.57 -8.29
N TYR A 219 -9.44 -12.64 -7.26
CA TYR A 219 -9.30 -13.62 -6.20
C TYR A 219 -10.46 -14.59 -6.18
N GLU A 220 -10.26 -15.73 -6.83
CA GLU A 220 -11.27 -16.78 -6.99
C GLU A 220 -11.92 -17.23 -5.66
N PRO A 221 -11.18 -17.45 -4.55
CA PRO A 221 -11.80 -17.92 -3.31
C PRO A 221 -12.91 -16.99 -2.78
N LEU A 222 -12.81 -15.68 -3.03
CA LEU A 222 -13.79 -14.68 -2.58
C LEU A 222 -14.59 -14.05 -3.72
N GLN A 223 -14.33 -14.42 -4.98
CA GLN A 223 -15.02 -13.87 -6.16
C GLN A 223 -14.96 -12.33 -6.19
N SER A 224 -13.80 -11.75 -5.84
CA SER A 224 -13.59 -10.31 -5.74
C SER A 224 -12.16 -9.92 -6.11
N ALA A 225 -11.94 -8.64 -6.35
CA ALA A 225 -10.61 -8.07 -6.47
C ALA A 225 -9.91 -8.06 -5.10
N LEU A 226 -8.64 -8.48 -5.09
CA LEU A 226 -7.77 -8.45 -3.92
C LEU A 226 -6.63 -7.45 -4.18
N GLU A 227 -6.63 -6.36 -3.44
CA GLU A 227 -5.53 -5.40 -3.45
C GLU A 227 -4.30 -5.98 -2.76
N ILE A 228 -3.20 -6.05 -3.50
CA ILE A 228 -1.90 -6.54 -3.00
C ILE A 228 -0.96 -5.39 -2.66
N SER A 229 -1.02 -4.30 -3.42
CA SER A 229 -0.09 -3.17 -3.26
C SER A 229 -0.74 -1.87 -3.64
N SER A 230 -0.47 -0.85 -2.83
CA SER A 230 -0.70 0.55 -3.15
C SER A 230 0.64 1.24 -3.31
N MET A 231 0.83 2.04 -4.38
CA MET A 231 2.09 2.69 -4.68
C MET A 231 1.93 3.93 -5.55
N GLY A 232 2.93 4.82 -5.51
CA GLY A 232 2.94 6.01 -6.34
C GLY A 232 4.29 6.70 -6.40
N ILE A 233 4.44 7.59 -7.38
CA ILE A 233 5.45 8.63 -7.37
C ILE A 233 4.99 9.66 -6.35
N ARG A 234 5.90 10.06 -5.46
CA ARG A 234 5.53 10.93 -4.34
C ARG A 234 5.33 12.37 -4.81
N VAL A 235 4.51 13.10 -4.07
CA VAL A 235 4.29 14.53 -4.31
C VAL A 235 5.62 15.31 -4.37
N ASP A 236 5.69 16.29 -5.25
CA ASP A 236 6.68 17.36 -5.20
C ASP A 236 6.11 18.59 -4.47
N GLU A 237 6.85 19.68 -4.51
CA GLU A 237 6.48 20.92 -3.85
C GLU A 237 5.15 21.50 -4.36
N ASP A 238 4.88 21.38 -5.66
CA ASP A 238 3.70 21.95 -6.32
C ASP A 238 2.46 21.07 -6.11
N THR A 239 2.59 19.77 -6.35
CA THR A 239 1.49 18.80 -6.19
C THR A 239 1.10 18.64 -4.73
N LEU A 240 2.04 18.73 -3.78
CA LEU A 240 1.73 18.76 -2.34
C LEU A 240 0.79 19.91 -2.00
N LEU A 241 1.11 21.13 -2.41
CA LEU A 241 0.29 22.32 -2.12
C LEU A 241 -1.09 22.21 -2.77
N GLU A 242 -1.15 21.74 -4.01
CA GLU A 242 -2.41 21.56 -4.72
C GLU A 242 -3.33 20.57 -4.00
N GLN A 243 -2.80 19.41 -3.64
CA GLN A 243 -3.57 18.34 -2.99
C GLN A 243 -4.01 18.74 -1.57
N LEU A 244 -3.12 19.37 -0.78
CA LEU A 244 -3.49 19.90 0.55
C LEU A 244 -4.60 20.96 0.46
N LYS A 245 -4.57 21.80 -0.57
CA LYS A 245 -5.63 22.80 -0.81
C LYS A 245 -6.95 22.14 -1.18
N LYS A 246 -6.93 21.12 -2.04
CA LYS A 246 -8.14 20.37 -2.43
C LYS A 246 -8.81 19.69 -1.20
N GLU A 247 -8.01 19.20 -0.26
CA GLU A 247 -8.49 18.54 0.97
C GLU A 247 -8.69 19.51 2.15
N ASN A 248 -8.53 20.83 1.95
CA ASN A 248 -8.70 21.86 2.99
C ASN A 248 -7.83 21.62 4.23
N CYS A 249 -6.60 21.17 4.06
CA CYS A 249 -5.64 20.86 5.15
C CYS A 249 -4.28 21.54 4.96
N LEU A 250 -4.27 22.80 4.51
CA LEU A 250 -3.05 23.60 4.29
C LEU A 250 -2.25 23.84 5.59
N GLU A 251 -2.86 23.74 6.76
CA GLU A 251 -2.17 23.82 8.05
C GLU A 251 -1.07 22.76 8.20
N ARG A 252 -1.16 21.65 7.48
CA ARG A 252 -0.10 20.62 7.45
C ARG A 252 1.22 21.12 6.85
N CYS A 253 1.21 22.20 6.07
CA CYS A 253 2.42 22.83 5.56
C CYS A 253 3.38 23.27 6.69
N GLU A 254 2.86 23.48 7.91
CA GLU A 254 3.66 23.85 9.07
C GLU A 254 4.39 22.69 9.72
N LEU A 255 4.03 21.45 9.40
CA LEU A 255 4.67 20.25 9.95
C LEU A 255 6.06 20.02 9.34
N PRO A 256 7.02 19.45 10.10
CA PRO A 256 8.41 19.28 9.67
C PRO A 256 8.58 18.54 8.34
N PHE A 257 7.84 17.45 8.14
CA PHE A 257 7.89 16.67 6.90
C PHE A 257 7.46 17.50 5.68
N HIS A 258 6.35 18.22 5.80
CA HIS A 258 5.80 19.02 4.70
C HIS A 258 6.71 20.20 4.37
N LYS A 259 7.25 20.89 5.38
CA LYS A 259 8.27 21.94 5.20
C LYS A 259 9.49 21.43 4.45
N ALA A 260 9.96 20.24 4.78
CA ALA A 260 11.13 19.66 4.11
C ALA A 260 10.88 19.38 2.61
N ILE A 261 9.63 19.01 2.21
CA ILE A 261 9.26 18.89 0.79
C ILE A 261 9.23 20.28 0.13
N LEU A 262 8.51 21.23 0.73
CA LEU A 262 8.34 22.57 0.18
C LEU A 262 9.69 23.31 0.02
N ASN A 263 10.63 23.08 0.93
CA ASN A 263 11.99 23.62 0.86
C ASN A 263 12.92 22.83 -0.08
N LYS A 264 12.41 21.79 -0.79
CA LYS A 264 13.21 20.92 -1.68
C LYS A 264 14.36 20.20 -0.97
N GLU A 265 14.17 19.90 0.30
CA GLU A 265 15.16 19.23 1.11
C GLU A 265 15.11 17.70 1.00
N LEU A 266 14.01 17.13 0.54
CA LEU A 266 13.82 15.71 0.38
C LEU A 266 14.02 15.29 -1.08
N PRO A 267 14.54 14.07 -1.34
CA PRO A 267 14.67 13.56 -2.70
C PRO A 267 13.30 13.34 -3.34
N TYR A 268 13.24 13.37 -4.67
CA TYR A 268 12.08 12.85 -5.40
C TYR A 268 12.09 11.33 -5.31
N THR A 269 10.92 10.75 -5.06
CA THR A 269 10.84 9.33 -4.77
C THR A 269 9.60 8.67 -5.36
N LEU A 270 9.68 7.37 -5.47
CA LEU A 270 8.61 6.45 -5.81
C LEU A 270 8.59 5.36 -4.75
N GLY A 271 7.43 5.03 -4.23
CA GLY A 271 7.33 4.02 -3.19
C GLY A 271 5.93 3.45 -3.02
N GLY A 272 5.80 2.53 -2.09
CA GLY A 272 4.53 1.86 -1.83
C GLY A 272 4.62 0.87 -0.68
N GLY A 273 3.52 0.17 -0.46
CA GLY A 273 3.41 -0.94 0.46
C GLY A 273 2.87 -2.18 -0.25
N ILE A 274 3.42 -3.34 0.06
CA ILE A 274 2.93 -4.64 -0.42
C ILE A 274 2.49 -5.44 0.80
N GLY A 275 1.20 -5.82 0.85
CA GLY A 275 0.63 -6.58 1.95
C GLY A 275 1.25 -7.97 2.07
N GLN A 276 1.98 -8.24 3.17
CA GLN A 276 2.65 -9.54 3.36
C GLN A 276 1.65 -10.67 3.52
N SER A 277 0.65 -10.47 4.37
CA SER A 277 -0.41 -11.47 4.59
C SER A 277 -1.29 -11.61 3.36
N ARG A 278 -1.66 -10.52 2.68
CA ARG A 278 -2.45 -10.58 1.45
C ARG A 278 -1.73 -11.31 0.32
N LEU A 279 -0.40 -11.13 0.17
CA LEU A 279 0.39 -11.90 -0.80
C LEU A 279 0.42 -13.40 -0.43
N CYS A 280 0.59 -13.74 0.86
CA CYS A 280 0.51 -15.13 1.30
C CYS A 280 -0.88 -15.73 1.02
N MET A 281 -1.94 -14.96 1.27
CA MET A 281 -3.31 -15.36 1.00
C MET A 281 -3.54 -15.63 -0.49
N LEU A 282 -3.09 -14.73 -1.36
CA LEU A 282 -3.17 -14.88 -2.82
C LEU A 282 -2.47 -16.17 -3.28
N LEU A 283 -1.22 -16.38 -2.88
CA LEU A 283 -0.40 -17.50 -3.34
C LEU A 283 -0.84 -18.85 -2.77
N LEU A 284 -1.50 -18.88 -1.62
CA LEU A 284 -1.98 -20.09 -0.95
C LEU A 284 -3.49 -20.33 -1.12
N LYS A 285 -4.21 -19.45 -1.82
CA LYS A 285 -5.67 -19.50 -2.03
C LYS A 285 -6.47 -19.64 -0.74
N LYS A 286 -6.16 -18.78 0.25
CA LYS A 286 -6.78 -18.83 1.57
C LYS A 286 -8.07 -18.01 1.62
N ALA A 287 -9.12 -18.56 2.21
CA ALA A 287 -10.43 -17.91 2.29
C ALA A 287 -10.49 -16.77 3.31
N HIS A 288 -9.58 -16.76 4.29
CA HIS A 288 -9.54 -15.75 5.34
C HIS A 288 -8.08 -15.35 5.65
N ILE A 289 -7.84 -14.04 5.83
CA ILE A 289 -6.49 -13.53 6.13
C ILE A 289 -5.91 -14.11 7.45
N GLY A 290 -6.77 -14.45 8.39
CA GLY A 290 -6.41 -15.12 9.63
C GLY A 290 -5.74 -16.49 9.47
N GLU A 291 -5.86 -17.15 8.30
CA GLU A 291 -5.15 -18.40 8.03
C GLU A 291 -3.64 -18.18 7.80
N VAL A 292 -3.21 -16.95 7.56
CA VAL A 292 -1.81 -16.56 7.27
C VAL A 292 -1.28 -15.45 8.17
N GLN A 293 -2.13 -14.94 9.07
CA GLN A 293 -1.81 -13.85 9.97
C GLN A 293 -2.44 -14.09 11.35
N ALA A 294 -1.62 -14.09 12.40
CA ALA A 294 -2.14 -14.07 13.77
C ALA A 294 -2.61 -12.65 14.12
N SER A 295 -3.85 -12.53 14.56
CA SER A 295 -4.49 -11.28 14.97
C SER A 295 -5.56 -11.52 16.02
N LEU A 296 -6.38 -10.52 16.32
CA LEU A 296 -7.59 -10.65 17.14
C LEU A 296 -8.80 -10.70 16.21
N TRP A 297 -9.71 -11.63 16.50
CA TRP A 297 -10.90 -11.86 15.71
C TRP A 297 -12.14 -11.90 16.61
N PRO A 298 -13.31 -11.37 16.16
CA PRO A 298 -14.58 -11.55 16.84
C PRO A 298 -14.94 -13.04 17.00
N GLU A 299 -15.56 -13.42 18.12
CA GLU A 299 -15.89 -14.83 18.41
C GLU A 299 -16.80 -15.46 17.35
N ASP A 300 -17.79 -14.71 16.87
CA ASP A 300 -18.71 -15.16 15.82
C ASP A 300 -18.01 -15.41 14.47
N MET A 301 -16.97 -14.65 14.16
CA MET A 301 -16.11 -14.86 12.99
C MET A 301 -15.28 -16.14 13.16
N VAL A 302 -14.67 -16.35 14.33
CA VAL A 302 -13.93 -17.59 14.66
C VAL A 302 -14.83 -18.79 14.50
N ASP A 303 -16.03 -18.75 15.08
CA ASP A 303 -17.03 -19.81 14.99
C ASP A 303 -17.46 -20.10 13.53
N THR A 304 -17.62 -19.04 12.74
CA THR A 304 -17.97 -19.16 11.33
C THR A 304 -16.85 -19.80 10.53
N CYS A 305 -15.60 -19.41 10.76
CA CYS A 305 -14.43 -20.00 10.14
C CYS A 305 -14.31 -21.50 10.49
N LEU A 306 -14.45 -21.85 11.76
CA LEU A 306 -14.38 -23.25 12.22
C LEU A 306 -15.48 -24.13 11.59
N LYS A 307 -16.73 -23.64 11.48
CA LYS A 307 -17.85 -24.35 10.83
C LYS A 307 -17.59 -24.62 9.35
N ASN A 308 -16.78 -23.79 8.70
CA ASN A 308 -16.41 -23.91 7.29
C ASN A 308 -15.02 -24.55 7.07
N ASN A 309 -14.44 -25.18 8.08
CA ASN A 309 -13.10 -25.78 8.06
C ASN A 309 -11.99 -24.78 7.70
N ILE A 310 -12.15 -23.50 8.03
CA ILE A 310 -11.14 -22.46 7.90
C ILE A 310 -10.42 -22.33 9.25
N GLN A 311 -9.15 -22.70 9.29
CA GLN A 311 -8.36 -22.64 10.50
C GLN A 311 -7.61 -21.32 10.54
N ILE A 312 -8.04 -20.41 11.41
CA ILE A 312 -7.33 -19.13 11.67
C ILE A 312 -6.29 -19.31 12.78
N LEU A 313 -5.17 -18.54 12.67
CA LEU A 313 -4.01 -18.59 13.56
C LEU A 313 -4.27 -17.84 14.88
#